data_630578de95cb10f685bea5bea51f09ee
#
_entry.id   630578de95cb10f685bea5bea51f09ee
#
_cell.length_a   1.000
_cell.length_b   1.000
_cell.length_c   1.000
_cell.angle_alpha   90.00
_cell.angle_beta   90.00
_cell.angle_gamma   90.00
#
_symmetry.space_group_name_H-M   'P 1'
#
loop_
_entity.id
_entity.type
_entity.pdbx_description
1 polymer ?
#
loop_
_entity_poly.entity_id
_entity_poly.type
_entity_poly.pdbx_seq_one_letter_code
_entity_poly.pdbx_strand_id
1 'polypeptide(L)'
;MILQDAFTVEPWNLRETHLDLDLLAQTESVFALANGHVGWRANLDEGEPHALPGSYLNGVYESRPLPYAEQAYGLPETGQDIINVTNGKLIRLFVEDEPFDVRYGELRSHERLLDFRAGVLHRRAEWVSPAGRAVRISSVRLVSFTQRAVAAVSYEVEPLDSRARIAVQSELLANEQLPHADADPRVVAALTDPLSGEYRDASGTAVMLVHQTKRSGLRVGAAMDHLIECPAPSRVESRVFEDGGLVTVATVLQPGQKLRVVKFVAYGWSGGRSFPAVRDQVWAALSAARQTGWDGLLAEQRAFLDEFWDRADVEVDGDPEVQQAVRFGLFHVLQAGARAENRPIPAKGLTGPGYGGHTFWDTETFVLPMLSFTAPIAAASALRWRHSMLSLAISRASQLGLQGAAFPWRTIAGQECSGYWPAGTAAFHVNADIADAVVRYVDATGDEKFAQETGIDLLTQTARLWRSLGHHDATGQFHIDG
;
A
#
# COMPACT_ATOMS: atom_id res chain seq x y z
N MET A 1 -19.89 -2.21 6.43
CA MET A 1 -20.32 -3.64 6.41
C MET A 1 -20.02 -4.14 5.00
N ILE A 2 -19.25 -5.21 4.83
CA ILE A 2 -19.05 -5.84 3.52
C ILE A 2 -20.38 -6.50 3.17
N LEU A 3 -20.94 -6.19 2.00
CA LEU A 3 -22.16 -6.88 1.53
C LEU A 3 -21.75 -8.29 1.15
N GLN A 4 -22.13 -9.26 1.96
CA GLN A 4 -21.79 -10.69 1.78
C GLN A 4 -22.25 -11.22 0.41
N ASP A 5 -23.39 -10.75 -0.06
CA ASP A 5 -23.97 -11.17 -1.36
C ASP A 5 -23.17 -10.70 -2.59
N ALA A 6 -22.21 -9.79 -2.43
CA ALA A 6 -21.37 -9.30 -3.52
C ALA A 6 -20.23 -10.27 -3.89
N PHE A 7 -19.91 -11.23 -3.04
CA PHE A 7 -18.78 -12.12 -3.21
C PHE A 7 -19.18 -13.57 -3.07
N THR A 8 -18.53 -14.46 -3.85
CA THR A 8 -18.70 -15.90 -3.71
C THR A 8 -17.90 -16.43 -2.53
N VAL A 9 -18.44 -17.40 -1.81
CA VAL A 9 -17.74 -18.06 -0.70
C VAL A 9 -16.81 -19.13 -1.25
N GLU A 10 -15.50 -18.82 -1.24
CA GLU A 10 -14.42 -19.71 -1.70
C GLU A 10 -13.28 -19.70 -0.67
N PRO A 11 -12.83 -20.84 -0.14
CA PRO A 11 -11.89 -20.87 0.97
C PRO A 11 -10.54 -20.15 0.74
N TRP A 12 -10.10 -20.02 -0.52
CA TRP A 12 -8.81 -19.46 -0.90
C TRP A 12 -8.89 -18.22 -1.77
N ASN A 13 -10.09 -17.77 -2.07
CA ASN A 13 -10.30 -16.66 -3.00
C ASN A 13 -11.35 -15.70 -2.48
N LEU A 14 -11.22 -14.43 -2.88
CA LEU A 14 -12.35 -13.51 -2.89
C LEU A 14 -12.72 -13.27 -4.36
N ARG A 15 -13.96 -13.57 -4.73
CA ARG A 15 -14.43 -13.45 -6.12
C ARG A 15 -15.64 -12.54 -6.22
N GLU A 16 -15.57 -11.61 -7.14
CA GLU A 16 -16.67 -10.77 -7.61
C GLU A 16 -16.99 -11.16 -9.06
N THR A 17 -18.22 -11.54 -9.33
CA THR A 17 -18.69 -12.00 -10.66
C THR A 17 -19.50 -10.94 -11.41
N HIS A 18 -19.78 -9.82 -10.77
CA HIS A 18 -20.54 -8.70 -11.32
C HIS A 18 -19.95 -7.39 -10.82
N LEU A 19 -19.69 -6.44 -11.74
CA LEU A 19 -19.22 -5.11 -11.38
C LEU A 19 -20.38 -4.22 -10.95
N ASP A 20 -20.39 -3.86 -9.67
CA ASP A 20 -21.30 -2.87 -9.10
C ASP A 20 -20.53 -1.58 -8.82
N LEU A 21 -20.88 -0.50 -9.54
CA LEU A 21 -20.19 0.79 -9.40
C LEU A 21 -20.52 1.48 -8.06
N ASP A 22 -21.64 1.17 -7.43
CA ASP A 22 -22.01 1.72 -6.12
C ASP A 22 -21.15 1.10 -5.00
N LEU A 23 -20.60 -0.10 -5.23
CA LEU A 23 -19.69 -0.78 -4.30
C LEU A 23 -18.20 -0.51 -4.61
N LEU A 24 -17.89 0.32 -5.60
CA LEU A 24 -16.53 0.48 -6.12
C LEU A 24 -15.53 0.90 -5.03
N ALA A 25 -15.91 1.83 -4.14
CA ALA A 25 -15.05 2.27 -3.02
C ALA A 25 -14.63 1.12 -2.10
N GLN A 26 -15.55 0.17 -1.86
CA GLN A 26 -15.33 -1.00 -1.03
C GLN A 26 -14.50 -2.06 -1.78
N THR A 27 -14.88 -2.37 -3.02
CA THR A 27 -14.20 -3.42 -3.81
C THR A 27 -12.77 -3.03 -4.15
N GLU A 28 -12.47 -1.75 -4.41
CA GLU A 28 -11.11 -1.25 -4.55
C GLU A 28 -10.24 -1.49 -3.31
N SER A 29 -10.85 -1.51 -2.12
CA SER A 29 -10.13 -1.74 -0.85
C SER A 29 -9.92 -3.23 -0.57
N VAL A 30 -10.97 -4.06 -0.75
CA VAL A 30 -10.89 -5.49 -0.39
C VAL A 30 -10.05 -6.30 -1.38
N PHE A 31 -9.96 -5.87 -2.63
CA PHE A 31 -9.08 -6.45 -3.66
C PHE A 31 -7.69 -5.80 -3.72
N ALA A 32 -7.36 -4.88 -2.81
CA ALA A 32 -6.06 -4.22 -2.80
C ALA A 32 -4.91 -5.22 -2.61
N LEU A 33 -3.80 -4.95 -3.31
CA LEU A 33 -2.55 -5.69 -3.17
C LEU A 33 -1.49 -4.81 -2.51
N ALA A 34 -0.79 -5.38 -1.54
CA ALA A 34 0.32 -4.73 -0.87
C ALA A 34 1.37 -5.74 -0.39
N ASN A 35 2.52 -5.24 0.04
CA ASN A 35 3.54 -6.05 0.69
C ASN A 35 4.10 -5.41 1.98
N GLY A 36 3.49 -4.30 2.43
CA GLY A 36 3.98 -3.50 3.55
C GLY A 36 4.95 -2.38 3.14
N HIS A 37 5.39 -2.34 1.90
CA HIS A 37 6.17 -1.23 1.33
C HIS A 37 5.45 -0.52 0.19
N VAL A 38 4.95 -1.27 -0.78
CA VAL A 38 4.10 -0.79 -1.88
C VAL A 38 2.67 -1.25 -1.62
N GLY A 39 1.70 -0.38 -1.87
CA GLY A 39 0.28 -0.72 -1.83
C GLY A 39 -0.45 -0.14 -3.03
N TRP A 40 -1.24 -0.98 -3.69
CA TRP A 40 -2.09 -0.65 -4.82
C TRP A 40 -3.54 -0.98 -4.52
N ARG A 41 -4.41 0.04 -4.50
CA ARG A 41 -5.85 -0.20 -4.52
C ARG A 41 -6.25 -0.90 -5.82
N ALA A 42 -7.32 -1.67 -5.76
CA ALA A 42 -7.79 -2.44 -6.90
C ALA A 42 -8.68 -1.61 -7.86
N ASN A 43 -8.23 -0.40 -8.21
CA ASN A 43 -8.84 0.35 -9.30
C ASN A 43 -8.82 -0.48 -10.59
N LEU A 44 -9.77 -0.23 -11.50
CA LEU A 44 -9.74 -0.84 -12.83
C LEU A 44 -8.43 -0.48 -13.55
N ASP A 45 -7.96 -1.36 -14.44
CA ASP A 45 -6.68 -1.17 -15.13
C ASP A 45 -6.65 0.13 -15.95
N GLU A 46 -7.79 0.47 -16.51
CA GLU A 46 -7.99 1.65 -17.36
C GLU A 46 -8.04 2.97 -16.57
N GLY A 47 -8.13 2.89 -15.23
CA GLY A 47 -8.14 4.03 -14.32
C GLY A 47 -9.52 4.62 -14.05
N GLU A 48 -10.48 4.43 -14.93
CA GLU A 48 -11.84 4.94 -14.83
C GLU A 48 -12.88 3.81 -15.04
N PRO A 49 -14.02 3.85 -14.34
CA PRO A 49 -14.30 4.70 -13.18
C PRO A 49 -13.52 4.26 -11.93
N HIS A 50 -13.30 5.16 -11.01
CA HIS A 50 -12.74 4.84 -9.70
C HIS A 50 -13.47 5.63 -8.59
N ALA A 51 -13.53 5.05 -7.40
CA ALA A 51 -14.05 5.76 -6.23
C ALA A 51 -12.94 6.57 -5.56
N LEU A 52 -11.74 6.01 -5.45
CA LEU A 52 -10.57 6.67 -4.89
C LEU A 52 -9.30 6.11 -5.53
N PRO A 53 -8.44 6.92 -6.17
CA PRO A 53 -7.15 6.44 -6.62
C PRO A 53 -6.30 6.00 -5.43
N GLY A 54 -5.35 5.09 -5.62
CA GLY A 54 -4.51 4.61 -4.53
C GLY A 54 -3.30 3.85 -5.02
N SER A 55 -2.17 4.56 -5.01
CA SER A 55 -0.83 4.00 -5.05
C SER A 55 -0.06 4.61 -3.90
N TYR A 56 0.42 3.77 -2.98
CA TYR A 56 1.05 4.20 -1.74
C TYR A 56 2.44 3.59 -1.59
N LEU A 57 3.36 4.37 -1.00
CA LEU A 57 4.62 3.87 -0.47
C LEU A 57 4.65 4.11 1.03
N ASN A 58 4.92 3.05 1.78
CA ASN A 58 4.95 3.11 3.22
C ASN A 58 5.99 4.12 3.73
N GLY A 59 5.54 5.05 4.55
CA GLY A 59 6.38 6.11 5.10
C GLY A 59 6.52 7.34 4.20
N VAL A 60 5.85 7.38 3.04
CA VAL A 60 5.75 8.60 2.21
C VAL A 60 4.51 9.38 2.62
N TYR A 61 4.72 10.61 3.04
CA TYR A 61 3.66 11.49 3.54
C TYR A 61 3.91 12.94 3.14
N GLU A 62 2.87 13.77 3.25
CA GLU A 62 3.01 15.22 3.23
C GLU A 62 2.73 15.80 4.61
N SER A 63 3.47 16.85 4.94
CA SER A 63 3.27 17.56 6.19
C SER A 63 2.24 18.66 6.03
N ARG A 64 1.42 18.86 7.05
CA ARG A 64 0.50 19.98 7.12
C ARG A 64 0.54 20.69 8.47
N PRO A 65 0.32 22.02 8.51
CA PRO A 65 0.18 22.71 9.78
C PRO A 65 -1.13 22.30 10.46
N LEU A 66 -1.10 22.31 11.78
CA LEU A 66 -2.27 22.13 12.64
C LEU A 66 -2.56 23.45 13.35
N PRO A 67 -3.38 24.34 12.76
CA PRO A 67 -3.71 25.62 13.37
C PRO A 67 -4.67 25.43 14.54
N TYR A 68 -4.38 26.06 15.66
CA TYR A 68 -5.24 26.11 16.83
C TYR A 68 -5.66 27.55 17.09
N ALA A 69 -6.89 27.76 17.59
CA ALA A 69 -7.36 29.09 18.01
C ALA A 69 -6.57 29.58 19.23
N GLU A 70 -6.19 28.67 20.12
CA GLU A 70 -5.35 28.91 21.30
C GLU A 70 -4.35 27.76 21.43
N GLN A 71 -3.12 28.09 21.81
CA GLN A 71 -2.12 27.07 22.12
C GLN A 71 -2.49 26.34 23.40
N ALA A 72 -2.48 25.02 23.36
CA ALA A 72 -2.71 24.18 24.53
C ALA A 72 -1.49 23.25 24.76
N TYR A 73 -1.32 22.87 26.03
CA TYR A 73 -0.24 21.98 26.46
C TYR A 73 -0.16 20.72 25.60
N GLY A 74 1.02 20.51 25.04
CA GLY A 74 1.36 19.27 24.34
C GLY A 74 0.66 19.04 23.01
N LEU A 75 -0.10 19.98 22.44
CA LEU A 75 -0.66 19.81 21.10
C LEU A 75 0.43 19.90 20.03
N PRO A 76 0.42 19.00 19.02
CA PRO A 76 1.39 19.03 17.92
C PRO A 76 1.10 20.20 16.97
N GLU A 77 2.15 20.81 16.44
CA GLU A 77 2.05 21.94 15.49
C GLU A 77 1.85 21.47 14.03
N THR A 78 2.25 20.23 13.74
CA THR A 78 2.20 19.66 12.39
C THR A 78 1.59 18.27 12.40
N GLY A 79 0.82 17.96 11.38
CA GLY A 79 0.32 16.62 11.05
C GLY A 79 1.06 16.02 9.87
N GLN A 80 0.90 14.72 9.70
CA GLN A 80 1.42 13.93 8.58
C GLN A 80 0.23 13.22 7.94
N ASP A 81 0.14 13.24 6.62
CA ASP A 81 -0.90 12.50 5.90
C ASP A 81 -0.25 11.71 4.77
N ILE A 82 -0.58 10.42 4.66
CA ILE A 82 -0.12 9.58 3.54
C ILE A 82 -0.65 10.17 2.22
N ILE A 83 0.19 10.20 1.21
CA ILE A 83 -0.17 10.71 -0.11
C ILE A 83 -0.20 9.61 -1.16
N ASN A 84 -0.97 9.82 -2.23
CA ASN A 84 -0.79 9.06 -3.44
C ASN A 84 0.59 9.38 -4.04
N VAL A 85 1.35 8.33 -4.31
CA VAL A 85 2.57 8.43 -5.12
C VAL A 85 2.23 8.21 -6.59
N THR A 86 3.24 8.29 -7.46
CA THR A 86 3.07 8.02 -8.89
C THR A 86 2.32 6.71 -9.13
N ASN A 87 1.16 6.79 -9.79
CA ASN A 87 0.33 5.65 -10.14
C ASN A 87 0.99 4.86 -11.26
N GLY A 88 1.39 3.63 -10.96
CA GLY A 88 1.98 2.70 -11.92
C GLY A 88 1.02 1.62 -12.43
N LYS A 89 -0.26 1.61 -11.98
CA LYS A 89 -1.24 0.57 -12.34
C LYS A 89 -1.90 0.79 -13.69
N LEU A 90 -1.91 2.04 -14.18
CA LEU A 90 -2.72 2.45 -15.31
C LEU A 90 -2.30 1.78 -16.62
N ILE A 91 -3.27 1.16 -17.29
CA ILE A 91 -3.16 0.57 -18.62
C ILE A 91 -4.48 0.87 -19.37
N ARG A 92 -4.50 1.91 -20.18
CA ARG A 92 -5.68 2.27 -20.98
C ARG A 92 -5.73 1.46 -22.27
N LEU A 93 -6.93 1.06 -22.63
CA LEU A 93 -7.20 0.35 -23.87
C LEU A 93 -8.04 1.21 -24.82
N PHE A 94 -7.65 1.23 -26.09
CA PHE A 94 -8.44 1.80 -27.17
C PHE A 94 -8.72 0.70 -28.21
N VAL A 95 -9.99 0.57 -28.57
CA VAL A 95 -10.47 -0.35 -29.59
C VAL A 95 -10.98 0.48 -30.75
N GLU A 96 -10.31 0.44 -31.89
CA GLU A 96 -10.36 1.44 -32.94
C GLU A 96 -9.96 2.82 -32.38
N ASP A 97 -10.89 3.76 -32.26
CA ASP A 97 -10.68 5.06 -31.62
C ASP A 97 -11.48 5.24 -30.33
N GLU A 98 -12.15 4.15 -29.87
CA GLU A 98 -13.01 4.16 -28.68
C GLU A 98 -12.21 3.72 -27.44
N PRO A 99 -12.14 4.56 -26.39
CA PRO A 99 -11.57 4.14 -25.13
C PRO A 99 -12.44 3.08 -24.46
N PHE A 100 -11.81 2.04 -23.92
CA PHE A 100 -12.51 1.09 -23.06
C PHE A 100 -12.92 1.79 -21.77
N ASP A 101 -14.22 1.82 -21.53
CA ASP A 101 -14.80 2.30 -20.28
C ASP A 101 -16.07 1.50 -20.00
N VAL A 102 -16.14 0.90 -18.81
CA VAL A 102 -17.27 0.05 -18.41
C VAL A 102 -18.61 0.79 -18.30
N ARG A 103 -18.59 2.13 -18.29
CA ARG A 103 -19.78 2.99 -18.29
C ARG A 103 -20.40 3.18 -19.68
N TYR A 104 -19.64 2.89 -20.73
CA TYR A 104 -20.06 3.09 -22.12
C TYR A 104 -19.93 1.79 -22.90
N GLY A 105 -20.77 1.61 -23.93
CA GLY A 105 -20.86 0.31 -24.61
C GLY A 105 -21.62 -0.74 -23.80
N GLU A 106 -21.33 -2.02 -24.04
CA GLU A 106 -21.98 -3.15 -23.38
C GLU A 106 -20.93 -3.99 -22.65
N LEU A 107 -20.96 -3.97 -21.32
CA LEU A 107 -20.16 -4.88 -20.50
C LEU A 107 -20.89 -6.22 -20.37
N ARG A 108 -20.49 -7.24 -21.16
CA ARG A 108 -21.13 -8.56 -21.21
C ARG A 108 -20.79 -9.43 -20.02
N SER A 109 -19.56 -9.33 -19.54
CA SER A 109 -19.11 -10.03 -18.35
C SER A 109 -18.00 -9.24 -17.66
N HIS A 110 -17.92 -9.39 -16.34
CA HIS A 110 -16.84 -8.87 -15.53
C HIS A 110 -16.62 -9.78 -14.32
N GLU A 111 -15.37 -10.13 -14.08
CA GLU A 111 -14.97 -10.93 -12.92
C GLU A 111 -13.66 -10.36 -12.35
N ARG A 112 -13.57 -10.30 -11.02
CA ARG A 112 -12.31 -10.13 -10.29
C ARG A 112 -12.14 -11.26 -9.29
N LEU A 113 -10.92 -11.75 -9.16
CA LEU A 113 -10.54 -12.81 -8.24
C LEU A 113 -9.23 -12.45 -7.54
N LEU A 114 -9.27 -12.30 -6.22
CA LEU A 114 -8.08 -12.24 -5.39
C LEU A 114 -7.77 -13.65 -4.89
N ASP A 115 -6.64 -14.20 -5.34
CA ASP A 115 -6.13 -15.50 -4.92
C ASP A 115 -5.16 -15.30 -3.74
N PHE A 116 -5.54 -15.80 -2.55
CA PHE A 116 -4.73 -15.65 -1.33
C PHE A 116 -3.48 -16.53 -1.34
N ARG A 117 -3.49 -17.64 -2.07
CA ARG A 117 -2.33 -18.54 -2.19
C ARG A 117 -1.29 -18.05 -3.18
N ALA A 118 -1.72 -17.43 -4.27
CA ALA A 118 -0.82 -16.87 -5.27
C ALA A 118 -0.48 -15.40 -4.99
N GLY A 119 -1.26 -14.70 -4.17
CA GLY A 119 -1.09 -13.28 -3.87
C GLY A 119 -1.24 -12.40 -5.10
N VAL A 120 -2.19 -12.72 -5.96
CA VAL A 120 -2.47 -12.02 -7.22
C VAL A 120 -3.93 -11.66 -7.35
N LEU A 121 -4.18 -10.56 -8.07
CA LEU A 121 -5.52 -10.14 -8.46
C LEU A 121 -5.70 -10.42 -9.96
N HIS A 122 -6.61 -11.34 -10.28
CA HIS A 122 -7.08 -11.58 -11.65
C HIS A 122 -8.28 -10.70 -11.95
N ARG A 123 -8.35 -10.23 -13.19
CA ARG A 123 -9.54 -9.59 -13.75
C ARG A 123 -9.80 -10.13 -15.14
N ARG A 124 -11.08 -10.35 -15.48
CA ARG A 124 -11.54 -10.72 -16.82
C ARG A 124 -12.79 -9.91 -17.15
N ALA A 125 -12.84 -9.38 -18.37
CA ALA A 125 -14.00 -8.65 -18.86
C ALA A 125 -14.23 -8.92 -20.35
N GLU A 126 -15.50 -9.01 -20.76
CA GLU A 126 -15.90 -8.94 -22.16
C GLU A 126 -16.74 -7.68 -22.37
N TRP A 127 -16.31 -6.89 -23.32
CA TRP A 127 -16.90 -5.58 -23.61
C TRP A 127 -17.11 -5.38 -25.10
N VAL A 128 -18.24 -4.78 -25.44
CA VAL A 128 -18.54 -4.33 -26.80
C VAL A 128 -18.51 -2.81 -26.83
N SER A 129 -17.63 -2.26 -27.65
CA SER A 129 -17.51 -0.80 -27.81
C SER A 129 -18.81 -0.19 -28.35
N PRO A 130 -19.05 1.12 -28.16
CA PRO A 130 -20.18 1.81 -28.79
C PRO A 130 -20.23 1.64 -30.33
N ALA A 131 -19.07 1.41 -30.96
CA ALA A 131 -18.96 1.10 -32.39
C ALA A 131 -19.20 -0.39 -32.74
N GLY A 132 -19.63 -1.22 -31.77
CA GLY A 132 -19.97 -2.63 -31.98
C GLY A 132 -18.78 -3.58 -32.07
N ARG A 133 -17.61 -3.23 -31.55
CA ARG A 133 -16.41 -4.10 -31.55
C ARG A 133 -16.30 -4.83 -30.21
N ALA A 134 -16.37 -6.16 -30.27
CA ALA A 134 -16.25 -6.99 -29.07
C ALA A 134 -14.79 -7.35 -28.79
N VAL A 135 -14.37 -7.14 -27.54
CA VAL A 135 -13.05 -7.54 -27.04
C VAL A 135 -13.15 -8.25 -25.69
N ARG A 136 -12.21 -9.15 -25.44
CA ARG A 136 -11.95 -9.73 -24.13
C ARG A 136 -10.68 -9.16 -23.58
N ILE A 137 -10.73 -8.80 -22.30
CA ILE A 137 -9.58 -8.34 -21.52
C ILE A 137 -9.31 -9.35 -20.43
N SER A 138 -8.03 -9.65 -20.19
CA SER A 138 -7.59 -10.40 -19.02
C SER A 138 -6.39 -9.69 -18.42
N SER A 139 -6.43 -9.40 -17.13
CA SER A 139 -5.26 -8.87 -16.42
C SER A 139 -4.96 -9.66 -15.16
N VAL A 140 -3.67 -9.70 -14.79
CA VAL A 140 -3.17 -10.28 -13.55
C VAL A 140 -2.21 -9.28 -12.94
N ARG A 141 -2.47 -8.89 -11.69
CA ARG A 141 -1.60 -7.97 -10.92
C ARG A 141 -0.95 -8.67 -9.76
N LEU A 142 0.28 -8.26 -9.44
CA LEU A 142 0.97 -8.61 -8.21
C LEU A 142 1.72 -7.42 -7.64
N VAL A 143 1.88 -7.41 -6.29
CA VAL A 143 2.85 -6.60 -5.55
C VAL A 143 3.78 -7.59 -4.87
N SER A 144 5.06 -7.60 -5.26
CA SER A 144 5.98 -8.69 -4.91
C SER A 144 6.34 -8.71 -3.43
N PHE A 145 6.20 -9.87 -2.78
CA PHE A 145 6.70 -10.10 -1.43
C PHE A 145 8.21 -10.35 -1.38
N THR A 146 8.82 -10.79 -2.46
CA THR A 146 10.26 -11.07 -2.55
C THR A 146 11.06 -9.86 -3.00
N GLN A 147 10.62 -9.19 -4.05
CA GLN A 147 11.24 -7.97 -4.59
C GLN A 147 10.50 -6.73 -4.07
N ARG A 148 10.83 -6.31 -2.86
CA ARG A 148 10.13 -5.31 -2.05
C ARG A 148 9.61 -4.08 -2.80
N ALA A 149 10.41 -3.56 -3.73
CA ALA A 149 10.13 -2.33 -4.47
C ALA A 149 9.31 -2.53 -5.75
N VAL A 150 8.91 -3.78 -6.06
CA VAL A 150 8.40 -4.18 -7.36
C VAL A 150 6.92 -4.54 -7.30
N ALA A 151 6.20 -4.05 -8.30
CA ALA A 151 4.87 -4.51 -8.66
C ALA A 151 4.81 -4.79 -10.17
N ALA A 152 3.90 -5.63 -10.63
CA ALA A 152 3.76 -5.96 -12.04
C ALA A 152 2.32 -6.23 -12.45
N VAL A 153 2.04 -6.02 -13.74
CA VAL A 153 0.73 -6.29 -14.36
C VAL A 153 0.97 -7.01 -15.67
N SER A 154 0.35 -8.18 -15.85
CA SER A 154 0.17 -8.79 -17.18
C SER A 154 -1.21 -8.42 -17.70
N TYR A 155 -1.28 -7.80 -18.86
CA TYR A 155 -2.51 -7.32 -19.48
C TYR A 155 -2.64 -7.90 -20.89
N GLU A 156 -3.74 -8.58 -21.17
CA GLU A 156 -4.05 -9.20 -22.45
C GLU A 156 -5.33 -8.63 -23.03
N VAL A 157 -5.35 -8.41 -24.34
CA VAL A 157 -6.55 -8.03 -25.11
C VAL A 157 -6.68 -8.88 -26.36
N GLU A 158 -7.90 -9.34 -26.63
CA GLU A 158 -8.28 -10.23 -27.73
C GLU A 158 -9.56 -9.70 -28.40
N PRO A 159 -9.57 -9.37 -29.70
CA PRO A 159 -10.80 -9.16 -30.44
C PRO A 159 -11.57 -10.46 -30.60
N LEU A 160 -12.90 -10.42 -30.44
CA LEU A 160 -13.74 -11.63 -30.41
C LEU A 160 -14.44 -11.91 -31.76
N ASP A 161 -14.94 -10.90 -32.42
CA ASP A 161 -15.84 -11.02 -33.58
C ASP A 161 -15.26 -10.57 -34.91
N SER A 162 -14.38 -9.60 -34.89
CA SER A 162 -13.83 -8.99 -36.10
C SER A 162 -12.44 -8.43 -35.91
N ARG A 163 -11.73 -8.19 -37.02
CA ARG A 163 -10.46 -7.49 -37.00
C ARG A 163 -10.63 -6.14 -36.34
N ALA A 164 -9.72 -5.79 -35.42
CA ALA A 164 -9.75 -4.51 -34.73
C ALA A 164 -8.34 -3.89 -34.61
N ARG A 165 -8.28 -2.57 -34.70
CA ARG A 165 -7.10 -1.80 -34.28
C ARG A 165 -7.13 -1.69 -32.76
N ILE A 166 -6.06 -2.11 -32.13
CA ILE A 166 -5.88 -2.12 -30.68
C ILE A 166 -4.73 -1.20 -30.33
N ALA A 167 -4.95 -0.29 -29.38
CA ALA A 167 -3.87 0.47 -28.78
C ALA A 167 -3.94 0.32 -27.24
N VAL A 168 -2.86 -0.16 -26.66
CA VAL A 168 -2.66 -0.26 -25.20
C VAL A 168 -1.71 0.85 -24.78
N GLN A 169 -2.15 1.72 -23.88
CA GLN A 169 -1.36 2.82 -23.34
C GLN A 169 -1.09 2.58 -21.86
N SER A 170 0.13 2.20 -21.55
CA SER A 170 0.62 2.00 -20.19
C SER A 170 1.19 3.30 -19.63
N GLU A 171 0.80 3.70 -18.42
CA GLU A 171 1.10 5.02 -17.88
C GLU A 171 1.78 4.96 -16.51
N LEU A 172 2.65 5.93 -16.24
CA LEU A 172 2.99 6.45 -14.92
C LEU A 172 2.36 7.82 -14.78
N LEU A 173 1.61 8.06 -13.70
CA LEU A 173 0.91 9.33 -13.49
C LEU A 173 1.06 9.78 -12.03
N ALA A 174 1.69 10.92 -11.81
CA ALA A 174 1.76 11.59 -10.51
C ALA A 174 0.64 12.64 -10.39
N ASN A 175 0.39 13.12 -9.17
CA ASN A 175 -0.58 14.17 -8.90
C ASN A 175 -1.98 13.88 -9.49
N GLU A 176 -2.44 12.61 -9.38
CA GLU A 176 -3.81 12.27 -9.79
C GLU A 176 -4.81 13.10 -9.00
N GLN A 177 -5.81 13.65 -9.70
CA GLN A 177 -6.88 14.39 -9.06
C GLN A 177 -7.70 13.46 -8.16
N LEU A 178 -7.83 13.85 -6.89
CA LEU A 178 -8.71 13.16 -5.96
C LEU A 178 -10.17 13.55 -6.26
N PRO A 179 -11.12 12.60 -6.24
CA PRO A 179 -12.53 12.95 -6.28
C PRO A 179 -12.83 13.91 -5.13
N HIS A 180 -13.67 14.91 -5.40
CA HIS A 180 -14.20 15.79 -4.35
C HIS A 180 -15.09 14.92 -3.46
N ALA A 181 -14.49 14.28 -2.46
CA ALA A 181 -15.26 13.62 -1.42
C ALA A 181 -15.65 14.66 -0.37
N ASP A 182 -16.78 14.44 0.32
CA ASP A 182 -17.13 15.08 1.60
C ASP A 182 -16.10 14.69 2.70
N ALA A 183 -14.83 14.62 2.32
CA ALA A 183 -13.74 14.31 3.20
C ALA A 183 -13.48 15.52 4.11
N ASP A 184 -13.05 15.24 5.32
CA ASP A 184 -12.61 16.26 6.28
C ASP A 184 -11.75 17.32 5.55
N PRO A 185 -12.19 18.60 5.50
CA PRO A 185 -11.46 19.67 4.80
C PRO A 185 -10.00 19.79 5.23
N ARG A 186 -9.68 19.30 6.46
CA ARG A 186 -8.35 19.25 7.02
C ARG A 186 -7.40 18.30 6.28
N VAL A 187 -7.94 17.30 5.60
CA VAL A 187 -7.18 16.31 4.81
C VAL A 187 -7.03 16.78 3.35
N VAL A 188 -8.08 17.37 2.79
CA VAL A 188 -8.14 17.71 1.35
C VAL A 188 -7.07 18.73 0.94
N ALA A 189 -6.88 19.77 1.75
CA ALA A 189 -5.96 20.88 1.39
C ALA A 189 -4.46 20.50 1.34
N ALA A 190 -4.06 19.40 2.00
CA ALA A 190 -2.65 18.94 2.00
C ALA A 190 -2.34 17.99 0.85
N LEU A 191 -3.38 17.46 0.19
CA LEU A 191 -3.27 16.36 -0.77
C LEU A 191 -3.44 16.81 -2.23
N THR A 192 -3.67 18.11 -2.47
CA THR A 192 -3.76 18.66 -3.82
C THR A 192 -2.36 18.88 -4.38
N ASP A 193 -2.01 18.14 -5.43
CA ASP A 193 -0.71 18.20 -6.13
C ASP A 193 0.50 18.18 -5.16
N PRO A 194 0.64 17.15 -4.30
CA PRO A 194 1.68 17.16 -3.25
C PRO A 194 3.09 16.97 -3.79
N LEU A 195 3.24 16.58 -5.05
CA LEU A 195 4.51 16.21 -5.67
C LEU A 195 4.99 17.30 -6.64
N SER A 196 6.30 17.57 -6.64
CA SER A 196 6.99 18.43 -7.60
C SER A 196 7.98 17.59 -8.40
N GLY A 197 7.94 17.69 -9.74
CA GLY A 197 8.81 16.92 -10.63
C GLY A 197 10.28 17.36 -10.52
N GLU A 198 11.19 16.39 -10.33
CA GLU A 198 12.65 16.61 -10.36
C GLU A 198 13.30 16.00 -11.60
N TYR A 199 12.77 14.89 -12.11
CA TYR A 199 13.34 14.18 -13.26
C TYR A 199 12.31 13.36 -13.99
N ARG A 200 12.48 13.27 -15.29
CA ARG A 200 11.69 12.42 -16.19
C ARG A 200 12.56 11.93 -17.36
N ASP A 201 12.38 10.68 -17.72
CA ASP A 201 13.08 10.06 -18.85
C ASP A 201 12.22 8.98 -19.50
N ALA A 202 12.37 8.81 -20.82
CA ALA A 202 11.75 7.74 -21.56
C ALA A 202 12.73 7.18 -22.59
N SER A 203 12.92 5.87 -22.63
CA SER A 203 13.82 5.18 -23.54
C SER A 203 13.27 3.80 -23.89
N GLY A 204 13.04 3.56 -25.19
CA GLY A 204 12.48 2.29 -25.65
C GLY A 204 11.09 2.02 -25.04
N THR A 205 10.98 0.97 -24.23
CA THR A 205 9.77 0.59 -23.51
C THR A 205 9.77 1.04 -22.04
N ALA A 206 10.80 1.78 -21.62
CA ALA A 206 10.96 2.20 -20.24
C ALA A 206 10.65 3.69 -20.04
N VAL A 207 10.08 4.00 -18.89
CA VAL A 207 9.82 5.37 -18.43
C VAL A 207 10.19 5.49 -16.97
N MET A 208 10.76 6.62 -16.58
CA MET A 208 11.07 6.95 -15.18
C MET A 208 10.63 8.37 -14.84
N LEU A 209 10.07 8.53 -13.65
CA LEU A 209 9.73 9.81 -13.03
C LEU A 209 10.32 9.87 -11.62
N VAL A 210 10.89 11.01 -11.25
CA VAL A 210 11.27 11.30 -9.87
C VAL A 210 10.64 12.62 -9.45
N HIS A 211 9.98 12.60 -8.32
CA HIS A 211 9.32 13.75 -7.71
C HIS A 211 9.84 13.99 -6.29
N GLN A 212 9.61 15.18 -5.77
CA GLN A 212 9.80 15.51 -4.37
C GLN A 212 8.50 16.00 -3.77
N THR A 213 8.18 15.56 -2.55
CA THR A 213 7.05 16.12 -1.79
C THR A 213 7.33 17.58 -1.43
N LYS A 214 6.34 18.45 -1.59
CA LYS A 214 6.52 19.90 -1.53
C LYS A 214 6.90 20.44 -0.13
N ARG A 215 6.43 19.77 0.94
CA ARG A 215 6.62 20.22 2.33
C ARG A 215 7.50 19.27 3.13
N SER A 216 7.28 17.97 3.05
CA SER A 216 8.07 16.97 3.77
C SER A 216 9.45 16.71 3.13
N GLY A 217 9.69 17.13 1.88
CA GLY A 217 10.98 17.03 1.20
C GLY A 217 11.41 15.60 0.84
N LEU A 218 10.47 14.65 0.79
CA LEU A 218 10.75 13.25 0.45
C LEU A 218 10.89 13.08 -1.05
N ARG A 219 11.98 12.48 -1.53
CA ARG A 219 12.12 12.07 -2.93
C ARG A 219 11.47 10.75 -3.18
N VAL A 220 10.67 10.67 -4.26
CA VAL A 220 9.94 9.49 -4.66
C VAL A 220 10.20 9.22 -6.14
N GLY A 221 10.77 8.06 -6.45
CA GLY A 221 10.99 7.60 -7.81
C GLY A 221 10.04 6.48 -8.17
N ALA A 222 9.55 6.49 -9.41
CA ALA A 222 8.80 5.41 -10.03
C ALA A 222 9.31 5.17 -11.44
N ALA A 223 9.54 3.91 -11.80
CA ALA A 223 9.90 3.53 -13.15
C ALA A 223 9.08 2.34 -13.62
N MET A 224 8.81 2.28 -14.92
CA MET A 224 8.17 1.15 -15.57
C MET A 224 8.96 0.68 -16.78
N ASP A 225 8.86 -0.61 -17.12
CA ASP A 225 9.34 -1.19 -18.38
C ASP A 225 8.44 -2.36 -18.79
N HIS A 226 8.50 -2.77 -20.07
CA HIS A 226 7.52 -3.68 -20.64
C HIS A 226 8.14 -4.85 -21.40
N LEU A 227 7.48 -6.02 -21.31
CA LEU A 227 7.56 -7.09 -22.32
C LEU A 227 6.29 -7.04 -23.16
N ILE A 228 6.46 -7.08 -24.48
CA ILE A 228 5.35 -7.00 -25.43
C ILE A 228 5.36 -8.26 -26.27
N GLU A 229 4.28 -9.02 -26.20
CA GLU A 229 4.05 -10.22 -26.99
C GLU A 229 2.87 -9.94 -27.94
N CYS A 230 3.16 -9.89 -29.24
CA CYS A 230 2.15 -9.59 -30.24
C CYS A 230 2.38 -10.48 -31.48
N PRO A 231 1.35 -11.22 -31.95
CA PRO A 231 1.46 -12.06 -33.14
C PRO A 231 1.45 -11.28 -34.45
N ALA A 232 1.15 -9.98 -34.40
CA ALA A 232 1.09 -9.06 -35.53
C ALA A 232 2.13 -7.93 -35.38
N PRO A 233 2.50 -7.26 -36.48
CA PRO A 233 3.36 -6.07 -36.39
C PRO A 233 2.76 -5.03 -35.44
N SER A 234 3.61 -4.51 -34.56
CA SER A 234 3.19 -3.50 -33.57
C SER A 234 4.11 -2.28 -33.62
N ARG A 235 3.54 -1.11 -33.35
CA ARG A 235 4.27 0.14 -33.16
C ARG A 235 4.33 0.44 -31.68
N VAL A 236 5.52 0.76 -31.19
CA VAL A 236 5.75 1.11 -29.79
C VAL A 236 6.33 2.51 -29.72
N GLU A 237 5.72 3.36 -28.90
CA GLU A 237 6.19 4.73 -28.68
C GLU A 237 6.16 5.04 -27.18
N SER A 238 7.18 5.74 -26.69
CA SER A 238 7.23 6.25 -25.32
C SER A 238 7.38 7.75 -25.30
N ARG A 239 6.77 8.41 -24.33
CA ARG A 239 6.93 9.84 -24.08
C ARG A 239 6.74 10.18 -22.61
N VAL A 240 7.29 11.33 -22.21
CA VAL A 240 7.13 11.90 -20.85
C VAL A 240 6.58 13.32 -20.95
N PHE A 241 5.88 13.73 -19.91
CA PHE A 241 5.37 15.07 -19.68
C PHE A 241 5.54 15.42 -18.19
N GLU A 242 5.07 16.57 -17.74
CA GLU A 242 5.43 17.11 -16.41
C GLU A 242 5.21 16.13 -15.27
N ASP A 243 4.02 15.59 -15.13
CA ASP A 243 3.64 14.65 -14.04
C ASP A 243 3.39 13.22 -14.55
N GLY A 244 3.89 12.89 -15.74
CA GLY A 244 3.59 11.58 -16.27
C GLY A 244 4.50 11.12 -17.39
N GLY A 245 4.29 9.86 -17.73
CA GLY A 245 4.90 9.25 -18.89
C GLY A 245 4.14 8.01 -19.31
N LEU A 246 4.21 7.69 -20.58
CA LEU A 246 3.45 6.61 -21.17
C LEU A 246 4.25 5.83 -22.21
N VAL A 247 3.86 4.58 -22.37
CA VAL A 247 4.27 3.70 -23.46
C VAL A 247 3.01 3.22 -24.17
N THR A 248 2.90 3.52 -25.46
CA THR A 248 1.77 3.11 -26.30
C THR A 248 2.20 1.97 -27.22
N VAL A 249 1.43 0.89 -27.21
CA VAL A 249 1.59 -0.25 -28.12
C VAL A 249 0.36 -0.31 -29.02
N ALA A 250 0.54 -0.08 -30.30
CA ALA A 250 -0.53 -0.09 -31.29
C ALA A 250 -0.32 -1.22 -32.32
N THR A 251 -1.39 -1.97 -32.60
CA THR A 251 -1.39 -3.09 -33.55
C THR A 251 -2.76 -3.30 -34.16
N VAL A 252 -2.86 -4.23 -35.11
CA VAL A 252 -4.13 -4.69 -35.67
C VAL A 252 -4.21 -6.19 -35.49
N LEU A 253 -5.22 -6.65 -34.75
CA LEU A 253 -5.43 -8.05 -34.43
C LEU A 253 -6.64 -8.63 -35.18
N GLN A 254 -6.53 -9.91 -35.54
CA GLN A 254 -7.65 -10.72 -35.98
C GLN A 254 -8.34 -11.38 -34.77
N PRO A 255 -9.61 -11.83 -34.90
CA PRO A 255 -10.25 -12.63 -33.86
C PRO A 255 -9.38 -13.80 -33.41
N GLY A 256 -9.26 -13.98 -32.08
CA GLY A 256 -8.42 -15.02 -31.48
C GLY A 256 -6.93 -14.69 -31.36
N GLN A 257 -6.45 -13.61 -31.97
CA GLN A 257 -5.09 -13.11 -31.73
C GLN A 257 -5.06 -12.24 -30.49
N LYS A 258 -3.99 -12.35 -29.69
CA LYS A 258 -3.84 -11.63 -28.42
C LYS A 258 -2.63 -10.69 -28.47
N LEU A 259 -2.82 -9.45 -28.03
CA LEU A 259 -1.73 -8.60 -27.57
C LEU A 259 -1.58 -8.79 -26.06
N ARG A 260 -0.39 -9.18 -25.62
CA ARG A 260 -0.03 -9.23 -24.20
C ARG A 260 1.04 -8.18 -23.90
N VAL A 261 0.79 -7.36 -22.89
CA VAL A 261 1.73 -6.38 -22.36
C VAL A 261 2.00 -6.73 -20.90
N VAL A 262 3.23 -7.11 -20.58
CA VAL A 262 3.66 -7.28 -19.20
C VAL A 262 4.38 -6.00 -18.79
N LYS A 263 3.81 -5.29 -17.82
CA LYS A 263 4.34 -4.08 -17.22
C LYS A 263 5.03 -4.42 -15.90
N PHE A 264 6.29 -4.08 -15.78
CA PHE A 264 7.03 -4.08 -14.52
C PHE A 264 7.11 -2.66 -14.00
N VAL A 265 6.89 -2.48 -12.70
CA VAL A 265 6.96 -1.18 -12.03
C VAL A 265 7.87 -1.31 -10.82
N ALA A 266 8.80 -0.37 -10.69
CA ALA A 266 9.65 -0.29 -9.50
C ALA A 266 9.50 1.09 -8.85
N TYR A 267 9.52 1.09 -7.52
CA TYR A 267 9.43 2.28 -6.71
C TYR A 267 10.64 2.44 -5.79
N GLY A 268 10.93 3.67 -5.39
CA GLY A 268 11.90 3.96 -4.35
C GLY A 268 11.67 5.34 -3.77
N TRP A 269 12.05 5.54 -2.50
CA TRP A 269 11.96 6.85 -1.89
C TRP A 269 13.01 7.06 -0.80
N SER A 270 13.29 8.31 -0.48
CA SER A 270 14.18 8.69 0.62
C SER A 270 13.98 10.13 1.07
N GLY A 271 14.08 10.37 2.38
CA GLY A 271 14.17 11.73 2.94
C GLY A 271 15.61 12.27 3.04
N GLY A 272 16.65 11.45 2.86
CA GLY A 272 18.04 11.87 3.07
C GLY A 272 19.00 11.57 1.92
N ARG A 273 18.60 10.76 0.93
CA ARG A 273 19.48 10.40 -0.20
C ARG A 273 19.39 11.45 -1.31
N SER A 274 20.49 11.59 -2.04
CA SER A 274 20.54 12.43 -3.23
C SER A 274 19.62 11.91 -4.34
N PHE A 275 19.27 12.78 -5.29
CA PHE A 275 18.49 12.42 -6.47
C PHE A 275 19.11 11.24 -7.25
N PRO A 276 20.42 11.22 -7.60
CA PRO A 276 21.00 10.10 -8.33
C PRO A 276 20.87 8.77 -7.58
N ALA A 277 21.01 8.79 -6.24
CA ALA A 277 20.90 7.57 -5.44
C ALA A 277 19.49 6.97 -5.44
N VAL A 278 18.45 7.80 -5.44
CA VAL A 278 17.05 7.33 -5.56
C VAL A 278 16.79 6.82 -6.98
N ARG A 279 17.18 7.58 -7.99
CA ARG A 279 17.07 7.18 -9.41
C ARG A 279 17.70 5.82 -9.66
N ASP A 280 18.96 5.66 -9.28
CA ASP A 280 19.73 4.45 -9.57
C ASP A 280 19.20 3.24 -8.79
N GLN A 281 18.70 3.44 -7.56
CA GLN A 281 18.02 2.41 -6.79
C GLN A 281 16.76 1.89 -7.50
N VAL A 282 15.94 2.79 -8.04
CA VAL A 282 14.70 2.43 -8.77
C VAL A 282 15.04 1.70 -10.07
N TRP A 283 16.04 2.17 -10.82
CA TRP A 283 16.51 1.49 -12.03
C TRP A 283 17.05 0.09 -11.73
N ALA A 284 17.82 -0.08 -10.66
CA ALA A 284 18.33 -1.38 -10.26
C ALA A 284 17.19 -2.36 -9.92
N ALA A 285 16.18 -1.91 -9.18
CA ALA A 285 15.02 -2.73 -8.85
C ALA A 285 14.21 -3.12 -10.11
N LEU A 286 13.99 -2.18 -11.03
CA LEU A 286 13.31 -2.44 -12.30
C LEU A 286 14.07 -3.44 -13.16
N SER A 287 15.39 -3.27 -13.25
CA SER A 287 16.26 -4.18 -14.03
C SER A 287 16.25 -5.60 -13.46
N ALA A 288 16.27 -5.75 -12.13
CA ALA A 288 16.15 -7.05 -11.48
C ALA A 288 14.79 -7.70 -11.76
N ALA A 289 13.70 -6.95 -11.68
CA ALA A 289 12.36 -7.45 -12.00
C ALA A 289 12.25 -7.92 -13.48
N ARG A 290 12.83 -7.14 -14.41
CA ARG A 290 12.90 -7.51 -15.83
C ARG A 290 13.70 -8.80 -16.05
N GLN A 291 14.79 -8.97 -15.34
CA GLN A 291 15.63 -10.18 -15.42
C GLN A 291 14.91 -11.41 -14.86
N THR A 292 14.21 -11.26 -13.72
CA THR A 292 13.37 -12.31 -13.14
C THR A 292 12.23 -12.69 -14.08
N GLY A 293 11.67 -11.71 -14.77
CA GLY A 293 10.54 -11.89 -15.69
C GLY A 293 9.22 -12.16 -14.96
N TRP A 294 8.14 -12.20 -15.72
CA TRP A 294 6.79 -12.39 -15.19
C TRP A 294 6.63 -13.74 -14.48
N ASP A 295 7.01 -14.82 -15.13
CA ASP A 295 6.85 -16.18 -14.59
C ASP A 295 7.73 -16.40 -13.36
N GLY A 296 8.94 -15.78 -13.35
CA GLY A 296 9.81 -15.80 -12.19
C GLY A 296 9.20 -15.06 -11.00
N LEU A 297 8.62 -13.87 -11.21
CA LEU A 297 7.94 -13.13 -10.14
C LEU A 297 6.73 -13.90 -9.57
N LEU A 298 5.94 -14.57 -10.43
CA LEU A 298 4.83 -15.41 -9.97
C LEU A 298 5.33 -16.61 -9.15
N ALA A 299 6.40 -17.26 -9.59
CA ALA A 299 6.99 -18.40 -8.90
C ALA A 299 7.57 -18.00 -7.53
N GLU A 300 8.30 -16.90 -7.46
CA GLU A 300 8.82 -16.35 -6.20
C GLU A 300 7.68 -15.97 -5.24
N GLN A 301 6.63 -15.31 -5.76
CA GLN A 301 5.45 -14.91 -5.00
C GLN A 301 4.74 -16.13 -4.40
N ARG A 302 4.53 -17.15 -5.23
CA ARG A 302 3.89 -18.40 -4.80
C ARG A 302 4.71 -19.12 -3.74
N ALA A 303 6.02 -19.25 -3.92
CA ALA A 303 6.91 -19.90 -2.96
C ALA A 303 6.90 -19.18 -1.60
N PHE A 304 6.94 -17.84 -1.60
CA PHE A 304 6.86 -17.04 -0.37
C PHE A 304 5.53 -17.28 0.37
N LEU A 305 4.41 -17.31 -0.36
CA LEU A 305 3.10 -17.51 0.25
C LEU A 305 2.84 -18.97 0.65
N ASP A 306 3.36 -19.96 -0.06
CA ASP A 306 3.30 -21.35 0.37
C ASP A 306 4.03 -21.52 1.71
N GLU A 307 5.23 -20.93 1.89
CA GLU A 307 5.94 -20.94 3.17
C GLU A 307 5.16 -20.22 4.29
N PHE A 308 4.48 -19.12 3.97
CA PHE A 308 3.61 -18.43 4.93
C PHE A 308 2.42 -19.29 5.33
N TRP A 309 1.69 -19.84 4.37
CA TRP A 309 0.49 -20.63 4.61
C TRP A 309 0.77 -21.94 5.34
N ASP A 310 1.92 -22.57 5.10
CA ASP A 310 2.35 -23.77 5.82
C ASP A 310 2.46 -23.54 7.34
N ARG A 311 2.66 -22.29 7.77
CA ARG A 311 2.79 -21.91 9.19
C ARG A 311 1.57 -21.19 9.75
N ALA A 312 0.83 -20.49 8.91
CA ALA A 312 -0.18 -19.51 9.33
C ALA A 312 -1.62 -19.96 9.06
N ASP A 313 -1.82 -20.98 8.24
CA ASP A 313 -3.18 -21.41 7.90
C ASP A 313 -3.94 -21.92 9.13
N VAL A 314 -5.21 -21.56 9.20
CA VAL A 314 -6.14 -22.00 10.23
C VAL A 314 -7.31 -22.67 9.51
N GLU A 315 -7.49 -23.97 9.72
CA GLU A 315 -8.60 -24.73 9.16
C GLU A 315 -9.81 -24.64 10.08
N VAL A 316 -10.96 -24.26 9.51
CA VAL A 316 -12.24 -24.13 10.20
C VAL A 316 -13.23 -25.13 9.58
N ASP A 317 -13.55 -26.19 10.32
CA ASP A 317 -14.51 -27.19 9.88
C ASP A 317 -15.96 -26.69 10.01
N GLY A 318 -16.77 -26.96 8.98
CA GLY A 318 -18.22 -26.78 9.01
C GLY A 318 -18.72 -25.38 8.67
N ASP A 319 -17.84 -24.39 8.50
CA ASP A 319 -18.20 -23.01 8.13
C ASP A 319 -17.27 -22.43 7.06
N PRO A 320 -17.61 -22.58 5.76
CA PRO A 320 -16.76 -22.08 4.67
C PRO A 320 -16.68 -20.55 4.62
N GLU A 321 -17.65 -19.82 5.15
CA GLU A 321 -17.67 -18.36 5.20
C GLU A 321 -16.65 -17.85 6.23
N VAL A 322 -16.66 -18.45 7.42
CA VAL A 322 -15.65 -18.17 8.45
C VAL A 322 -14.26 -18.57 7.95
N GLN A 323 -14.13 -19.70 7.25
CA GLN A 323 -12.85 -20.12 6.66
C GLN A 323 -12.31 -19.08 5.67
N GLN A 324 -13.15 -18.57 4.78
CA GLN A 324 -12.76 -17.50 3.86
C GLN A 324 -12.36 -16.23 4.60
N ALA A 325 -13.15 -15.82 5.61
CA ALA A 325 -12.90 -14.61 6.40
C ALA A 325 -11.57 -14.68 7.17
N VAL A 326 -11.23 -15.82 7.75
CA VAL A 326 -9.96 -16.05 8.46
C VAL A 326 -8.77 -15.91 7.51
N ARG A 327 -8.79 -16.60 6.37
CA ARG A 327 -7.71 -16.52 5.38
C ARG A 327 -7.60 -15.14 4.75
N PHE A 328 -8.71 -14.48 4.45
CA PHE A 328 -8.74 -13.09 4.02
C PHE A 328 -8.05 -12.16 5.04
N GLY A 329 -8.40 -12.30 6.32
CA GLY A 329 -7.80 -11.51 7.40
C GLY A 329 -6.29 -11.75 7.53
N LEU A 330 -5.85 -13.01 7.56
CA LEU A 330 -4.44 -13.40 7.61
C LEU A 330 -3.64 -12.82 6.43
N PHE A 331 -4.19 -12.95 5.20
CA PHE A 331 -3.56 -12.41 4.00
C PHE A 331 -3.41 -10.90 4.04
N HIS A 332 -4.46 -10.16 4.45
CA HIS A 332 -4.40 -8.69 4.52
C HIS A 332 -3.48 -8.18 5.63
N VAL A 333 -3.41 -8.87 6.77
CA VAL A 333 -2.45 -8.50 7.83
C VAL A 333 -1.02 -8.78 7.39
N LEU A 334 -0.76 -9.90 6.70
CA LEU A 334 0.54 -10.16 6.08
C LEU A 334 0.92 -9.04 5.10
N GLN A 335 0.02 -8.68 4.18
CA GLN A 335 0.25 -7.59 3.22
C GLN A 335 0.61 -6.26 3.89
N ALA A 336 0.02 -5.96 5.05
CA ALA A 336 0.28 -4.71 5.75
C ALA A 336 1.70 -4.62 6.33
N GLY A 337 2.31 -5.75 6.72
CA GLY A 337 3.57 -5.77 7.49
C GLY A 337 4.76 -6.49 6.85
N ALA A 338 4.55 -7.44 5.93
CA ALA A 338 5.57 -8.39 5.49
C ALA A 338 6.92 -7.76 5.06
N ARG A 339 6.89 -6.67 4.32
CA ARG A 339 8.08 -5.97 3.79
C ARG A 339 8.13 -4.50 4.23
N ALA A 340 7.55 -4.19 5.39
CA ALA A 340 7.62 -2.85 5.98
C ALA A 340 9.07 -2.41 6.27
N GLU A 341 9.92 -3.33 6.72
CA GLU A 341 11.37 -3.14 6.93
C GLU A 341 11.72 -1.87 7.70
N ASN A 342 11.39 -1.86 9.00
CA ASN A 342 11.55 -0.73 9.92
C ASN A 342 10.74 0.51 9.52
N ARG A 343 9.53 0.29 9.05
CA ARG A 343 8.52 1.32 8.75
C ARG A 343 7.23 1.02 9.51
N PRO A 344 6.32 2.01 9.64
CA PRO A 344 5.05 1.81 10.31
C PRO A 344 4.20 0.72 9.63
N ILE A 345 3.28 0.13 10.40
CA ILE A 345 2.13 -0.59 9.83
C ILE A 345 0.94 0.35 9.98
N PRO A 346 0.46 0.99 8.89
CA PRO A 346 -0.67 1.91 8.97
C PRO A 346 -1.96 1.20 9.40
N ALA A 347 -2.87 1.90 10.08
CA ALA A 347 -4.13 1.34 10.60
C ALA A 347 -5.01 0.66 9.52
N LYS A 348 -4.89 1.08 8.27
CA LYS A 348 -5.56 0.45 7.10
C LYS A 348 -4.59 -0.31 6.19
N GLY A 349 -3.40 -0.64 6.67
CA GLY A 349 -2.33 -1.09 5.79
C GLY A 349 -2.06 -0.04 4.70
N LEU A 350 -1.86 -0.48 3.46
CA LEU A 350 -1.69 0.40 2.30
C LEU A 350 -2.88 0.29 1.34
N THR A 351 -4.09 0.05 1.87
CA THR A 351 -5.32 -0.12 1.08
C THR A 351 -6.09 1.18 0.86
N GLY A 352 -5.64 2.29 1.45
CA GLY A 352 -6.28 3.59 1.34
C GLY A 352 -5.72 4.61 2.34
N PRO A 353 -6.17 5.89 2.26
CA PRO A 353 -5.69 7.00 3.09
C PRO A 353 -6.37 7.05 4.47
N GLY A 354 -7.12 6.03 4.84
CA GLY A 354 -7.85 6.00 6.10
C GLY A 354 -6.94 6.29 7.29
N TYR A 355 -7.42 7.10 8.23
CA TYR A 355 -6.66 7.61 9.39
C TYR A 355 -5.39 8.37 9.01
N GLY A 356 -5.32 8.96 7.79
CA GLY A 356 -4.13 9.66 7.30
C GLY A 356 -2.91 8.78 7.07
N GLY A 357 -3.08 7.46 7.04
CA GLY A 357 -1.97 6.50 6.93
C GLY A 357 -1.15 6.33 8.22
N HIS A 358 -1.67 6.79 9.36
CA HIS A 358 -0.97 6.67 10.65
C HIS A 358 -1.01 5.27 11.22
N THR A 359 0.03 4.96 12.00
CA THR A 359 0.06 3.86 12.96
C THR A 359 -0.47 4.33 14.31
N PHE A 360 -1.19 3.45 14.99
CA PHE A 360 -1.74 3.60 16.34
C PHE A 360 -1.29 2.42 17.19
N TRP A 361 -1.76 2.37 18.46
CA TRP A 361 -1.56 1.24 19.39
C TRP A 361 -2.20 -0.07 18.89
N ASP A 362 -3.13 0.00 17.94
CA ASP A 362 -3.75 -1.16 17.28
C ASP A 362 -2.72 -2.11 16.69
N THR A 363 -1.60 -1.58 16.20
CA THR A 363 -0.51 -2.40 15.69
C THR A 363 0.02 -3.34 16.76
N GLU A 364 0.36 -2.82 17.93
CA GLU A 364 0.93 -3.58 19.05
C GLU A 364 -0.08 -4.57 19.62
N THR A 365 -1.35 -4.15 19.76
CA THR A 365 -2.36 -4.93 20.48
C THR A 365 -3.04 -5.98 19.60
N PHE A 366 -3.24 -5.72 18.31
CA PHE A 366 -4.03 -6.60 17.43
C PHE A 366 -3.24 -7.19 16.26
N VAL A 367 -2.27 -6.48 15.72
CA VAL A 367 -1.51 -6.92 14.54
C VAL A 367 -0.29 -7.74 14.92
N LEU A 368 0.54 -7.24 15.85
CA LEU A 368 1.76 -7.92 16.25
C LEU A 368 1.55 -9.27 16.94
N PRO A 369 0.49 -9.52 17.74
CA PRO A 369 0.22 -10.86 18.25
C PRO A 369 0.09 -11.90 17.15
N MET A 370 -0.60 -11.58 16.04
CA MET A 370 -0.71 -12.47 14.89
C MET A 370 0.64 -12.61 14.17
N LEU A 371 1.31 -11.49 13.85
CA LEU A 371 2.58 -11.52 13.13
C LEU A 371 3.71 -12.21 13.91
N SER A 372 3.73 -12.15 15.24
CA SER A 372 4.75 -12.82 16.06
C SER A 372 4.75 -14.34 15.87
N PHE A 373 3.59 -14.94 15.61
CA PHE A 373 3.46 -16.37 15.35
C PHE A 373 3.55 -16.74 13.87
N THR A 374 3.09 -15.87 12.96
CA THR A 374 2.97 -16.21 11.53
C THR A 374 4.09 -15.63 10.66
N ALA A 375 4.60 -14.46 11.01
CA ALA A 375 5.65 -13.73 10.30
C ALA A 375 6.55 -12.95 11.27
N PRO A 376 7.32 -13.63 12.15
CA PRO A 376 8.04 -13.00 13.27
C PRO A 376 9.05 -11.93 12.80
N ILE A 377 9.63 -12.05 11.61
CA ILE A 377 10.51 -11.03 11.06
C ILE A 377 9.76 -9.70 10.84
N ALA A 378 8.50 -9.74 10.42
CA ALA A 378 7.67 -8.55 10.27
C ALA A 378 7.33 -7.92 11.62
N ALA A 379 7.03 -8.73 12.65
CA ALA A 379 6.79 -8.25 14.02
C ALA A 379 8.03 -7.56 14.60
N ALA A 380 9.21 -8.21 14.52
CA ALA A 380 10.47 -7.60 14.92
C ALA A 380 10.76 -6.27 14.19
N SER A 381 10.47 -6.22 12.91
CA SER A 381 10.66 -5.03 12.08
C SER A 381 9.78 -3.85 12.56
N ALA A 382 8.53 -4.11 12.90
CA ALA A 382 7.61 -3.09 13.43
C ALA A 382 8.08 -2.57 14.81
N LEU A 383 8.56 -3.45 15.69
CA LEU A 383 9.12 -3.05 16.97
C LEU A 383 10.45 -2.29 16.84
N ARG A 384 11.32 -2.67 15.88
CA ARG A 384 12.51 -1.88 15.54
C ARG A 384 12.16 -0.50 14.99
N TRP A 385 11.05 -0.37 14.26
CA TRP A 385 10.55 0.94 13.87
C TRP A 385 10.17 1.79 15.10
N ARG A 386 9.48 1.22 16.10
CA ARG A 386 9.23 1.92 17.39
C ARG A 386 10.55 2.34 18.05
N HIS A 387 11.53 1.46 18.10
CA HIS A 387 12.85 1.79 18.64
C HIS A 387 13.55 2.92 17.88
N SER A 388 13.41 2.96 16.55
CA SER A 388 14.03 4.01 15.72
C SER A 388 13.54 5.43 16.02
N MET A 389 12.36 5.58 16.63
CA MET A 389 11.81 6.88 17.07
C MET A 389 12.03 7.18 18.55
N LEU A 390 12.82 6.36 19.25
CA LEU A 390 12.99 6.48 20.71
C LEU A 390 13.50 7.86 21.13
N SER A 391 14.42 8.47 20.38
CA SER A 391 14.93 9.82 20.64
C SER A 391 13.82 10.89 20.55
N LEU A 392 12.91 10.76 19.60
CA LEU A 392 11.75 11.65 19.47
C LEU A 392 10.77 11.47 20.62
N ALA A 393 10.53 10.21 21.01
CA ALA A 393 9.65 9.89 22.15
C ALA A 393 10.23 10.39 23.49
N ILE A 394 11.55 10.33 23.67
CA ILE A 394 12.24 10.92 24.85
C ILE A 394 12.11 12.45 24.84
N SER A 395 12.33 13.08 23.69
CA SER A 395 12.13 14.53 23.55
C SER A 395 10.67 14.93 23.85
N ARG A 396 9.72 14.12 23.38
CA ARG A 396 8.30 14.31 23.66
C ARG A 396 7.97 14.21 25.14
N ALA A 397 8.48 13.19 25.84
CA ALA A 397 8.32 13.06 27.29
C ALA A 397 8.82 14.32 28.02
N SER A 398 10.00 14.82 27.63
CA SER A 398 10.56 16.05 28.19
C SER A 398 9.68 17.28 27.95
N GLN A 399 9.10 17.44 26.76
CA GLN A 399 8.14 18.51 26.45
C GLN A 399 6.89 18.45 27.35
N LEU A 400 6.49 17.26 27.73
CA LEU A 400 5.36 17.00 28.62
C LEU A 400 5.73 17.05 30.14
N GLY A 401 6.97 17.42 30.46
CA GLY A 401 7.44 17.42 31.85
C GLY A 401 7.62 16.03 32.46
N LEU A 402 7.70 14.99 31.64
CA LEU A 402 7.83 13.59 32.02
C LEU A 402 9.24 13.06 31.76
N GLN A 403 9.57 11.91 32.31
CA GLN A 403 10.82 11.18 32.07
C GLN A 403 10.56 9.97 31.15
N GLY A 404 11.66 9.39 30.62
CA GLY A 404 11.55 8.24 29.72
C GLY A 404 11.07 8.61 28.32
N ALA A 405 10.26 7.79 27.70
CA ALA A 405 9.77 7.99 26.34
C ALA A 405 8.23 8.06 26.31
N ALA A 406 7.68 9.13 25.71
CA ALA A 406 6.26 9.27 25.40
C ALA A 406 6.05 9.01 23.91
N PHE A 407 5.68 7.79 23.55
CA PHE A 407 5.41 7.44 22.16
C PHE A 407 4.13 8.13 21.68
N PRO A 408 4.09 8.55 20.40
CA PRO A 408 2.95 9.27 19.86
C PRO A 408 1.70 8.39 19.78
N TRP A 409 0.54 8.98 20.02
CA TRP A 409 -0.75 8.34 19.82
C TRP A 409 -0.94 7.90 18.37
N ARG A 410 -0.59 8.79 17.44
CA ARG A 410 -0.64 8.51 16.00
C ARG A 410 0.51 9.18 15.26
N THR A 411 1.12 8.44 14.33
CA THR A 411 2.28 8.93 13.58
C THR A 411 2.55 8.13 12.31
N ILE A 412 3.32 8.71 11.39
CA ILE A 412 3.99 8.00 10.28
C ILE A 412 5.51 7.98 10.52
N ALA A 413 6.09 9.11 10.93
CA ALA A 413 7.55 9.29 11.03
C ALA A 413 8.07 9.50 12.46
N GLY A 414 7.23 9.29 13.48
CA GLY A 414 7.62 9.31 14.89
C GLY A 414 7.21 10.56 15.67
N GLN A 415 6.79 11.65 15.02
CA GLN A 415 6.21 12.80 15.68
C GLN A 415 4.76 12.58 16.03
N GLU A 416 4.28 13.17 17.15
CA GLU A 416 2.87 13.19 17.50
C GLU A 416 2.06 13.96 16.47
N CYS A 417 0.95 13.39 15.99
CA CYS A 417 0.09 13.97 14.98
C CYS A 417 -1.38 14.11 15.41
N SER A 418 -1.70 13.88 16.71
CA SER A 418 -3.07 14.00 17.25
C SER A 418 -3.41 15.47 17.48
N GLY A 419 -3.92 16.12 16.45
CA GLY A 419 -4.42 17.48 16.54
C GLY A 419 -5.83 17.56 17.11
N TYR A 420 -6.18 18.70 17.71
CA TYR A 420 -7.53 19.11 18.12
C TYR A 420 -8.18 18.40 19.31
N TRP A 421 -7.53 17.37 19.86
CA TRP A 421 -8.00 16.73 21.10
C TRP A 421 -6.85 16.09 21.88
N PRO A 422 -7.04 15.79 23.18
CA PRO A 422 -5.94 15.51 24.09
C PRO A 422 -5.36 14.08 23.99
N ALA A 423 -5.69 13.27 22.97
CA ALA A 423 -5.18 11.90 22.89
C ALA A 423 -3.65 11.83 23.01
N GLY A 424 -2.92 12.72 22.32
CA GLY A 424 -1.45 12.77 22.38
C GLY A 424 -0.86 13.24 23.70
N THR A 425 -1.67 13.68 24.67
CA THR A 425 -1.24 14.14 26.01
C THR A 425 -1.86 13.36 27.16
N ALA A 426 -2.81 12.46 26.89
CA ALA A 426 -3.53 11.70 27.90
C ALA A 426 -3.52 10.19 27.66
N ALA A 427 -3.43 9.74 26.40
CA ALA A 427 -3.50 8.32 26.04
C ALA A 427 -2.13 7.64 26.11
N PHE A 428 -1.51 7.64 27.27
CA PHE A 428 -0.17 7.06 27.48
C PHE A 428 -0.13 5.54 27.44
N HIS A 429 -1.28 4.85 27.39
CA HIS A 429 -1.34 3.39 27.30
C HIS A 429 -0.58 2.82 26.09
N VAL A 430 -0.42 3.59 24.99
CA VAL A 430 0.41 3.18 23.85
C VAL A 430 1.83 2.75 24.26
N ASN A 431 2.34 3.29 25.36
CA ASN A 431 3.66 2.92 25.91
C ASN A 431 3.61 1.54 26.60
N ALA A 432 2.49 1.20 27.26
CA ALA A 432 2.28 -0.12 27.82
C ALA A 432 2.07 -1.16 26.71
N ASP A 433 1.33 -0.81 25.66
CA ASP A 433 1.08 -1.68 24.52
C ASP A 433 2.38 -2.03 23.78
N ILE A 434 3.29 -1.06 23.62
CA ILE A 434 4.62 -1.30 23.04
C ILE A 434 5.45 -2.22 23.95
N ALA A 435 5.44 -1.99 25.25
CA ALA A 435 6.18 -2.83 26.21
C ALA A 435 5.64 -4.27 26.21
N ASP A 436 4.32 -4.45 26.25
CA ASP A 436 3.67 -5.75 26.17
C ASP A 436 3.99 -6.48 24.86
N ALA A 437 3.95 -5.76 23.74
CA ALA A 437 4.29 -6.34 22.44
C ALA A 437 5.76 -6.80 22.36
N VAL A 438 6.70 -6.09 23.00
CA VAL A 438 8.11 -6.53 23.11
C VAL A 438 8.19 -7.84 23.90
N VAL A 439 7.53 -7.92 25.05
CA VAL A 439 7.53 -9.13 25.90
C VAL A 439 6.91 -10.31 25.13
N ARG A 440 5.72 -10.12 24.56
CA ARG A 440 5.02 -11.17 23.78
C ARG A 440 5.85 -11.66 22.60
N TYR A 441 6.52 -10.74 21.88
CA TYR A 441 7.39 -11.12 20.75
C TYR A 441 8.56 -12.00 21.22
N VAL A 442 9.25 -11.60 22.29
CA VAL A 442 10.39 -12.36 22.84
C VAL A 442 9.94 -13.72 23.38
N ASP A 443 8.81 -13.77 24.09
CA ASP A 443 8.25 -15.02 24.62
C ASP A 443 7.85 -15.98 23.50
N ALA A 444 7.27 -15.45 22.41
CA ALA A 444 6.84 -16.27 21.27
C ALA A 444 7.99 -16.79 20.41
N THR A 445 9.10 -16.03 20.31
CA THR A 445 10.19 -16.30 19.35
C THR A 445 11.49 -16.77 19.98
N GLY A 446 11.74 -16.46 21.25
CA GLY A 446 13.03 -16.67 21.91
C GLY A 446 14.15 -15.80 21.33
N ASP A 447 13.84 -14.67 20.65
CA ASP A 447 14.84 -13.80 20.02
C ASP A 447 15.60 -12.96 21.07
N GLU A 448 16.57 -13.59 21.74
CA GLU A 448 17.41 -12.93 22.75
C GLU A 448 18.21 -11.75 22.15
N LYS A 449 18.61 -11.84 20.89
CA LYS A 449 19.34 -10.76 20.24
C LYS A 449 18.48 -9.52 20.10
N PHE A 450 17.23 -9.67 19.66
CA PHE A 450 16.27 -8.58 19.61
C PHE A 450 16.02 -8.02 21.02
N ALA A 451 15.85 -8.89 22.02
CA ALA A 451 15.63 -8.46 23.40
C ALA A 451 16.76 -7.55 23.91
N GLN A 452 18.03 -7.89 23.64
CA GLN A 452 19.20 -7.11 24.04
C GLN A 452 19.42 -5.84 23.24
N GLU A 453 19.25 -5.87 21.90
CA GLU A 453 19.58 -4.75 21.01
C GLU A 453 18.44 -3.71 20.88
N THR A 454 17.19 -4.11 21.17
CA THR A 454 15.99 -3.31 20.92
C THR A 454 15.03 -3.32 22.10
N GLY A 455 14.71 -4.50 22.61
CA GLY A 455 13.67 -4.70 23.61
C GLY A 455 13.97 -3.99 24.92
N ILE A 456 15.18 -4.13 25.45
CA ILE A 456 15.59 -3.55 26.75
C ILE A 456 15.48 -2.02 26.75
N ASP A 457 15.79 -1.36 25.65
CA ASP A 457 15.70 0.09 25.53
C ASP A 457 14.23 0.55 25.59
N LEU A 458 13.36 -0.10 24.80
CA LEU A 458 11.93 0.18 24.78
C LEU A 458 11.31 -0.04 26.18
N LEU A 459 11.57 -1.19 26.80
CA LEU A 459 11.07 -1.51 28.15
C LEU A 459 11.58 -0.51 29.21
N THR A 460 12.86 -0.14 29.14
CA THR A 460 13.44 0.80 30.11
C THR A 460 12.81 2.18 29.99
N GLN A 461 12.64 2.70 28.75
CA GLN A 461 12.17 4.05 28.57
C GLN A 461 10.65 4.18 28.78
N THR A 462 9.88 3.16 28.45
CA THR A 462 8.44 3.11 28.79
C THR A 462 8.22 2.99 30.30
N ALA A 463 9.02 2.17 31.02
CA ALA A 463 8.95 2.07 32.48
C ALA A 463 9.31 3.41 33.17
N ARG A 464 10.30 4.16 32.66
CA ARG A 464 10.64 5.49 33.17
C ARG A 464 9.48 6.49 33.00
N LEU A 465 8.74 6.41 31.88
CA LEU A 465 7.55 7.23 31.68
C LEU A 465 6.52 6.96 32.78
N TRP A 466 6.13 5.70 32.95
CA TRP A 466 5.13 5.29 33.94
C TRP A 466 5.53 5.72 35.33
N ARG A 467 6.80 5.54 35.69
CA ARG A 467 7.32 5.96 36.99
C ARG A 467 7.23 7.49 37.21
N SER A 468 7.39 8.28 36.14
CA SER A 468 7.31 9.75 36.23
C SER A 468 5.89 10.28 36.18
N LEU A 469 4.96 9.52 35.59
CA LEU A 469 3.53 9.86 35.50
C LEU A 469 2.77 9.59 36.80
N GLY A 470 3.13 8.53 37.49
CA GLY A 470 2.46 8.12 38.70
C GLY A 470 3.19 8.55 39.99
N HIS A 471 2.56 8.28 41.14
CA HIS A 471 3.07 8.55 42.47
C HIS A 471 2.71 7.40 43.44
N HIS A 472 3.38 7.37 44.60
CA HIS A 472 3.02 6.46 45.66
C HIS A 472 2.18 7.20 46.73
N ASP A 473 1.11 6.59 47.17
CA ASP A 473 0.33 7.12 48.28
C ASP A 473 1.01 6.88 49.65
N ALA A 474 0.34 7.32 50.74
CA ALA A 474 0.85 7.18 52.09
C ALA A 474 0.97 5.71 52.55
N THR A 475 0.34 4.76 51.87
CA THR A 475 0.41 3.32 52.15
C THR A 475 1.52 2.63 51.30
N GLY A 476 2.17 3.36 50.42
CA GLY A 476 3.18 2.85 49.47
C GLY A 476 2.60 2.23 48.20
N GLN A 477 1.30 2.33 47.98
CA GLN A 477 0.66 1.88 46.74
C GLN A 477 0.92 2.87 45.60
N PHE A 478 1.29 2.36 44.42
CA PHE A 478 1.53 3.18 43.24
C PHE A 478 0.21 3.53 42.53
N HIS A 479 0.02 4.79 42.22
CA HIS A 479 -1.15 5.32 41.55
C HIS A 479 -0.74 6.08 40.29
N ILE A 480 -1.58 6.00 39.26
CA ILE A 480 -1.56 6.84 38.05
C ILE A 480 -2.90 7.54 38.00
N ASP A 481 -2.88 8.86 38.14
CA ASP A 481 -4.08 9.67 38.06
C ASP A 481 -4.34 10.05 36.60
N GLY A 482 -5.57 9.83 36.12
CA GLY A 482 -6.00 10.07 34.75
C GLY A 482 -6.58 11.47 34.52
#